data_f00824a4decdf82ca631e85742a4680f
#
_entry.id   f00824a4decdf82ca631e85742a4680f
#
_cell.length_a   1.000
_cell.length_b   1.000
_cell.length_c   1.000
_cell.angle_alpha   90.00
_cell.angle_beta   90.00
_cell.angle_gamma   90.00
#
_symmetry.space_group_name_H-M   'P 1'
#
loop_
_entity.id
_entity.type
_entity.pdbx_description
1 polymer ?
#
loop_
_entity_poly.entity_id
_entity_poly.type
_entity_poly.pdbx_seq_one_letter_code
_entity_poly.pdbx_strand_id
1 'polypeptide(L)'
;MSSRPKKAPLVGNPAKTPYKPWPALWSLVVGFFMILVDGNIVTIALPHMLQDLDASLSAGMWVTSAYLLAYAVPLLITGRMGDRFGQKNLYMIGMAIFTLASLWCGLAPNVESLITARVVQGLGASLMTPQTMSLITLMFPPNARGVAMSIWGATAGVASLVGPILGGVLVDALNWSWIFFVNIPVGLVGLFLAWRNVPVFEQKKHSFDWLGVVLSAVGLFLLVFGIQEGATYDWGTITDSFMGTGIAVSVWGLIIAGIMVLALFIGWQAINPREPLVPLSLFSDRNFSVSNVAISAMGVVAISMAFPLTLYLQQVEGLDP
;
A
#
# COMPACT_ATOMS: atom_id res chain seq x y z
N MET A 1 17.87 -25.31 -46.03
CA MET A 1 16.78 -25.45 -45.04
C MET A 1 16.98 -24.34 -43.98
N SER A 2 16.30 -23.25 -44.18
CA SER A 2 16.37 -22.06 -43.28
C SER A 2 15.49 -22.32 -42.07
N SER A 3 16.08 -22.53 -40.89
CA SER A 3 15.38 -22.61 -39.61
C SER A 3 14.89 -21.21 -39.21
N ARG A 4 13.59 -20.96 -39.36
CA ARG A 4 12.96 -19.77 -38.77
C ARG A 4 13.18 -19.80 -37.25
N PRO A 5 13.63 -18.69 -36.62
CA PRO A 5 13.76 -18.63 -35.17
C PRO A 5 12.36 -18.82 -34.57
N LYS A 6 12.22 -19.80 -33.65
CA LYS A 6 11.03 -19.99 -32.84
C LYS A 6 10.77 -18.68 -32.10
N LYS A 7 9.65 -18.00 -32.39
CA LYS A 7 9.17 -16.88 -31.59
C LYS A 7 9.09 -17.34 -30.14
N ALA A 8 9.87 -16.70 -29.27
CA ALA A 8 9.74 -16.89 -27.82
C ALA A 8 8.26 -16.71 -27.43
N PRO A 9 7.70 -17.52 -26.52
CA PRO A 9 6.33 -17.37 -26.08
C PRO A 9 6.18 -15.98 -25.49
N LEU A 10 5.22 -15.20 -25.99
CA LEU A 10 4.82 -13.90 -25.44
C LEU A 10 4.36 -14.17 -24.00
N VAL A 11 5.19 -13.76 -23.04
CA VAL A 11 4.85 -13.79 -21.60
C VAL A 11 3.85 -12.67 -21.38
N GLY A 12 2.58 -13.02 -21.38
CA GLY A 12 1.46 -12.11 -21.10
C GLY A 12 0.25 -12.48 -21.94
N ASN A 13 -0.93 -12.50 -21.32
CA ASN A 13 -2.19 -12.63 -22.04
C ASN A 13 -2.33 -11.46 -23.02
N PRO A 14 -2.79 -11.68 -24.25
CA PRO A 14 -2.98 -10.60 -25.22
C PRO A 14 -4.00 -9.59 -24.67
N ALA A 15 -3.69 -8.30 -24.82
CA ALA A 15 -4.64 -7.26 -24.48
C ALA A 15 -5.85 -7.35 -25.41
N LYS A 16 -7.07 -7.20 -24.86
CA LYS A 16 -8.33 -7.26 -25.63
C LYS A 16 -8.52 -6.06 -26.55
N THR A 17 -7.76 -4.96 -26.30
CA THR A 17 -7.86 -3.70 -27.04
C THR A 17 -6.47 -3.17 -27.39
N PRO A 18 -6.29 -2.51 -28.54
CA PRO A 18 -5.07 -1.77 -28.83
C PRO A 18 -4.80 -0.71 -27.77
N TYR A 19 -3.56 -0.58 -27.33
CA TYR A 19 -3.18 0.38 -26.30
C TYR A 19 -1.80 0.98 -26.55
N LYS A 20 -1.55 2.15 -25.93
CA LYS A 20 -0.23 2.79 -25.90
C LYS A 20 0.35 2.63 -24.49
N PRO A 21 1.51 1.95 -24.32
CA PRO A 21 2.02 1.62 -22.98
C PRO A 21 2.34 2.85 -22.12
N TRP A 22 2.92 3.89 -22.71
CA TRP A 22 3.34 5.09 -21.99
C TRP A 22 2.20 5.94 -21.42
N PRO A 23 1.14 6.29 -22.19
CA PRO A 23 -0.04 6.93 -21.61
C PRO A 23 -0.73 6.09 -20.52
N ALA A 24 -0.76 4.77 -20.68
CA ALA A 24 -1.30 3.88 -19.66
C ALA A 24 -0.44 3.90 -18.38
N LEU A 25 0.90 3.90 -18.50
CA LEU A 25 1.82 4.03 -17.36
C LEU A 25 1.55 5.32 -16.57
N TRP A 26 1.49 6.45 -17.26
CA TRP A 26 1.24 7.74 -16.60
C TRP A 26 -0.12 7.78 -15.90
N SER A 27 -1.14 7.13 -16.47
CA SER A 27 -2.45 7.00 -15.82
C SER A 27 -2.37 6.20 -14.51
N LEU A 28 -1.51 5.17 -14.44
CA LEU A 28 -1.29 4.37 -13.23
C LEU A 28 -0.41 5.11 -12.21
N VAL A 29 0.59 5.84 -12.70
CA VAL A 29 1.51 6.63 -11.85
C VAL A 29 0.76 7.73 -11.09
N VAL A 30 -0.24 8.37 -11.71
CA VAL A 30 -1.08 9.38 -11.02
C VAL A 30 -1.74 8.81 -9.77
N GLY A 31 -2.35 7.63 -9.84
CA GLY A 31 -2.98 7.02 -8.67
C GLY A 31 -1.97 6.54 -7.64
N PHE A 32 -0.83 6.00 -8.08
CA PHE A 32 0.23 5.59 -7.16
C PHE A 32 0.87 6.80 -6.45
N PHE A 33 1.10 7.88 -7.16
CA PHE A 33 1.56 9.16 -6.60
C PHE A 33 0.59 9.68 -5.53
N MET A 34 -0.71 9.67 -5.82
CA MET A 34 -1.76 10.10 -4.89
C MET A 34 -1.72 9.30 -3.57
N ILE A 35 -1.59 7.97 -3.64
CA ILE A 35 -1.46 7.09 -2.45
C ILE A 35 -0.25 7.50 -1.60
N LEU A 36 0.89 7.75 -2.23
CA LEU A 36 2.14 8.06 -1.54
C LEU A 36 2.16 9.48 -0.95
N VAL A 37 1.61 10.45 -1.66
CA VAL A 37 1.44 11.82 -1.13
C VAL A 37 0.51 11.80 0.06
N ASP A 38 -0.64 11.12 -0.04
CA ASP A 38 -1.62 11.01 1.05
C ASP A 38 -1.00 10.38 2.33
N GLY A 39 -0.16 9.35 2.17
CA GLY A 39 0.54 8.74 3.30
C GLY A 39 1.51 9.69 4.02
N ASN A 40 2.12 10.63 3.31
CA ASN A 40 3.12 11.56 3.87
C ASN A 40 2.49 12.88 4.36
N ILE A 41 1.46 13.37 3.68
CA ILE A 41 0.87 14.69 3.93
C ILE A 41 0.18 14.78 5.29
N VAL A 42 -0.40 13.67 5.77
CA VAL A 42 -1.16 13.59 7.03
C VAL A 42 -0.30 13.89 8.25
N THR A 43 0.99 13.51 8.23
CA THR A 43 1.90 13.75 9.36
C THR A 43 2.10 15.24 9.66
N ILE A 44 2.07 16.09 8.64
CA ILE A 44 2.20 17.55 8.78
C ILE A 44 0.91 18.16 9.35
N ALA A 45 -0.25 17.64 8.95
CA ALA A 45 -1.54 18.15 9.39
C ALA A 45 -1.96 17.64 10.78
N LEU A 46 -1.28 16.62 11.31
CA LEU A 46 -1.68 15.94 12.55
C LEU A 46 -1.88 16.88 13.74
N PRO A 47 -0.98 17.84 14.05
CA PRO A 47 -1.20 18.77 15.18
C PRO A 47 -2.48 19.60 15.04
N HIS A 48 -2.80 20.06 13.83
CA HIS A 48 -4.01 20.85 13.57
C HIS A 48 -5.27 19.99 13.66
N MET A 49 -5.22 18.74 13.18
CA MET A 49 -6.32 17.77 13.33
C MET A 49 -6.64 17.51 14.80
N LEU A 50 -5.60 17.33 15.65
CA LEU A 50 -5.79 17.09 17.08
C LEU A 50 -6.47 18.26 17.78
N GLN A 51 -6.10 19.49 17.42
CA GLN A 51 -6.71 20.70 17.99
C GLN A 51 -8.16 20.86 17.53
N ASP A 52 -8.43 20.74 16.22
CA ASP A 52 -9.76 20.98 15.66
C ASP A 52 -10.78 19.91 16.05
N LEU A 53 -10.34 18.65 16.20
CA LEU A 53 -11.20 17.53 16.56
C LEU A 53 -11.21 17.21 18.06
N ASP A 54 -10.53 18.04 18.88
CA ASP A 54 -10.37 17.83 20.34
C ASP A 54 -9.91 16.39 20.66
N ALA A 55 -8.93 15.90 19.91
CA ALA A 55 -8.50 14.52 19.93
C ALA A 55 -7.19 14.32 20.69
N SER A 56 -7.06 13.16 21.35
CA SER A 56 -5.80 12.78 22.01
C SER A 56 -4.71 12.45 20.99
N LEU A 57 -3.45 12.55 21.40
CA LEU A 57 -2.30 12.17 20.57
C LEU A 57 -2.40 10.69 20.11
N SER A 58 -2.86 9.79 20.99
CA SER A 58 -3.06 8.39 20.66
C SER A 58 -4.09 8.21 19.54
N ALA A 59 -5.23 8.91 19.61
CA ALA A 59 -6.23 8.88 18.55
C ALA A 59 -5.67 9.44 17.23
N GLY A 60 -4.87 10.50 17.29
CA GLY A 60 -4.20 11.07 16.12
C GLY A 60 -3.20 10.11 15.47
N MET A 61 -2.44 9.36 16.26
CA MET A 61 -1.56 8.32 15.73
C MET A 61 -2.35 7.23 15.00
N TRP A 62 -3.55 6.90 15.48
CA TRP A 62 -4.45 5.96 14.81
C TRP A 62 -4.93 6.44 13.44
N VAL A 63 -5.03 7.74 13.18
CA VAL A 63 -5.37 8.27 11.84
C VAL A 63 -4.37 7.79 10.78
N THR A 64 -3.08 7.75 11.11
CA THR A 64 -2.04 7.22 10.20
C THR A 64 -1.94 5.70 10.24
N SER A 65 -1.94 5.12 11.44
CA SER A 65 -1.78 3.68 11.66
C SER A 65 -2.89 2.86 11.03
N ALA A 66 -4.15 3.29 11.16
CA ALA A 66 -5.30 2.61 10.59
C ALA A 66 -5.23 2.54 9.06
N TYR A 67 -4.79 3.62 8.42
CA TYR A 67 -4.55 3.64 6.97
C TYR A 67 -3.47 2.66 6.56
N LEU A 68 -2.29 2.72 7.21
CA LEU A 68 -1.17 1.85 6.87
C LEU A 68 -1.50 0.37 7.08
N LEU A 69 -2.21 0.05 8.15
CA LEU A 69 -2.65 -1.31 8.46
C LEU A 69 -3.64 -1.83 7.42
N ALA A 70 -4.68 -1.02 7.11
CA ALA A 70 -5.67 -1.35 6.09
C ALA A 70 -5.07 -1.38 4.67
N TYR A 71 -3.98 -0.67 4.43
CA TYR A 71 -3.23 -0.73 3.18
C TYR A 71 -2.37 -1.99 3.09
N ALA A 72 -1.55 -2.28 4.12
CA ALA A 72 -0.52 -3.32 4.05
C ALA A 72 -1.10 -4.75 4.13
N VAL A 73 -2.05 -4.99 5.04
CA VAL A 73 -2.60 -6.32 5.31
C VAL A 73 -3.24 -6.98 4.08
N PRO A 74 -4.07 -6.28 3.28
CA PRO A 74 -4.71 -6.92 2.13
C PRO A 74 -3.84 -7.03 0.87
N LEU A 75 -2.62 -6.49 0.82
CA LEU A 75 -1.81 -6.42 -0.42
C LEU A 75 -1.65 -7.76 -1.14
N LEU A 76 -1.41 -8.85 -0.40
CA LEU A 76 -1.27 -10.19 -0.99
C LEU A 76 -2.59 -10.66 -1.63
N ILE A 77 -3.70 -10.41 -0.94
CA ILE A 77 -5.03 -10.80 -1.37
C ILE A 77 -5.44 -10.01 -2.60
N THR A 78 -5.27 -8.69 -2.56
CA THR A 78 -5.66 -7.79 -3.64
C THR A 78 -4.84 -8.03 -4.90
N GLY A 79 -3.57 -8.45 -4.78
CA GLY A 79 -2.77 -8.91 -5.91
C GLY A 79 -3.42 -10.08 -6.63
N ARG A 80 -3.83 -11.12 -5.91
CA ARG A 80 -4.53 -12.28 -6.48
C ARG A 80 -5.93 -11.96 -6.99
N MET A 81 -6.62 -11.04 -6.33
CA MET A 81 -7.92 -10.56 -6.82
C MET A 81 -7.80 -9.92 -8.22
N GLY A 82 -6.70 -9.21 -8.50
CA GLY A 82 -6.43 -8.64 -9.81
C GLY A 82 -6.34 -9.68 -10.93
N ASP A 83 -5.72 -10.80 -10.67
CA ASP A 83 -5.61 -11.90 -11.65
C ASP A 83 -6.98 -12.50 -11.97
N ARG A 84 -7.87 -12.56 -10.99
CA ARG A 84 -9.21 -13.15 -11.11
C ARG A 84 -10.27 -12.20 -11.65
N PHE A 85 -10.31 -10.96 -11.16
CA PHE A 85 -11.36 -9.97 -11.47
C PHE A 85 -10.92 -8.94 -12.53
N GLY A 86 -9.64 -8.98 -12.90
CA GLY A 86 -9.02 -8.07 -13.86
C GLY A 86 -8.36 -6.88 -13.19
N GLN A 87 -7.09 -6.68 -13.49
CA GLN A 87 -6.23 -5.66 -12.88
C GLN A 87 -6.76 -4.24 -13.08
N LYS A 88 -7.24 -3.91 -14.30
CA LYS A 88 -7.82 -2.60 -14.58
C LYS A 88 -9.05 -2.30 -13.72
N ASN A 89 -9.97 -3.25 -13.65
CA ASN A 89 -11.22 -3.06 -12.90
C ASN A 89 -10.93 -2.86 -11.42
N LEU A 90 -10.04 -3.69 -10.86
CA LEU A 90 -9.67 -3.61 -9.45
C LEU A 90 -8.94 -2.29 -9.12
N TYR A 91 -8.04 -1.85 -10.00
CA TYR A 91 -7.38 -0.56 -9.90
C TYR A 91 -8.40 0.60 -9.87
N MET A 92 -9.37 0.59 -10.80
CA MET A 92 -10.41 1.63 -10.87
C MET A 92 -11.34 1.62 -9.65
N ILE A 93 -11.74 0.44 -9.18
CA ILE A 93 -12.53 0.29 -7.95
C ILE A 93 -11.74 0.84 -6.76
N GLY A 94 -10.47 0.46 -6.63
CA GLY A 94 -9.59 0.96 -5.57
C GLY A 94 -9.47 2.48 -5.58
N MET A 95 -9.26 3.07 -6.77
CA MET A 95 -9.16 4.52 -6.93
C MET A 95 -10.49 5.23 -6.61
N ALA A 96 -11.63 4.66 -6.98
CA ALA A 96 -12.94 5.21 -6.63
C ALA A 96 -13.16 5.17 -5.11
N ILE A 97 -12.87 4.03 -4.46
CA ILE A 97 -12.94 3.90 -3.00
C ILE A 97 -12.02 4.90 -2.32
N PHE A 98 -10.76 5.00 -2.76
CA PHE A 98 -9.79 5.93 -2.21
C PHE A 98 -10.27 7.38 -2.30
N THR A 99 -10.78 7.79 -3.46
CA THR A 99 -11.27 9.16 -3.70
C THR A 99 -12.50 9.50 -2.86
N LEU A 100 -13.47 8.57 -2.77
CA LEU A 100 -14.66 8.74 -1.92
C LEU A 100 -14.30 8.75 -0.43
N ALA A 101 -13.38 7.90 0.00
CA ALA A 101 -12.89 7.89 1.37
C ALA A 101 -12.11 9.17 1.70
N SER A 102 -11.35 9.74 0.75
CA SER A 102 -10.71 11.05 0.91
C SER A 102 -11.74 12.16 1.13
N LEU A 103 -12.86 12.15 0.37
CA LEU A 103 -13.96 13.08 0.63
C LEU A 103 -14.51 12.91 2.05
N TRP A 104 -14.70 11.66 2.47
CA TRP A 104 -15.15 11.36 3.83
C TRP A 104 -14.14 11.82 4.89
N CYS A 105 -12.83 11.60 4.71
CA CYS A 105 -11.81 12.11 5.61
C CYS A 105 -11.87 13.64 5.78
N GLY A 106 -12.00 14.37 4.67
CA GLY A 106 -12.08 15.84 4.70
C GLY A 106 -13.38 16.39 5.32
N LEU A 107 -14.44 15.59 5.37
CA LEU A 107 -15.73 15.93 5.99
C LEU A 107 -15.93 15.30 7.37
N ALA A 108 -14.93 14.64 7.94
CA ALA A 108 -15.06 13.92 9.21
C ALA A 108 -15.37 14.88 10.37
N PRO A 109 -16.47 14.65 11.12
CA PRO A 109 -16.90 15.51 12.22
C PRO A 109 -16.15 15.22 13.54
N ASN A 110 -15.47 14.09 13.65
CA ASN A 110 -14.72 13.64 14.81
C ASN A 110 -13.60 12.67 14.40
N VAL A 111 -12.69 12.37 15.33
CA VAL A 111 -11.53 11.54 15.06
C VAL A 111 -11.87 10.08 14.74
N GLU A 112 -12.94 9.53 15.32
CA GLU A 112 -13.41 8.16 15.08
C GLU A 112 -13.90 7.99 13.64
N SER A 113 -14.66 9.00 13.14
CA SER A 113 -15.10 9.04 11.74
C SER A 113 -13.90 9.15 10.80
N LEU A 114 -12.91 9.99 11.15
CA LEU A 114 -11.68 10.15 10.39
C LEU A 114 -10.89 8.83 10.34
N ILE A 115 -10.69 8.15 11.46
CA ILE A 115 -10.00 6.85 11.52
C ILE A 115 -10.74 5.82 10.66
N THR A 116 -12.06 5.76 10.76
CA THR A 116 -12.87 4.84 9.94
C THR A 116 -12.73 5.13 8.45
N ALA A 117 -12.79 6.39 8.05
CA ALA A 117 -12.57 6.81 6.67
C ALA A 117 -11.15 6.46 6.18
N ARG A 118 -10.13 6.58 7.05
CA ARG A 118 -8.74 6.18 6.77
C ARG A 118 -8.59 4.68 6.54
N VAL A 119 -9.33 3.84 7.30
CA VAL A 119 -9.38 2.39 7.03
C VAL A 119 -9.91 2.13 5.62
N VAL A 120 -11.05 2.75 5.25
CA VAL A 120 -11.64 2.58 3.92
C VAL A 120 -10.70 3.09 2.81
N GLN A 121 -10.03 4.20 3.05
CA GLN A 121 -9.04 4.78 2.14
C GLN A 121 -7.84 3.85 1.94
N GLY A 122 -7.31 3.25 3.02
CA GLY A 122 -6.24 2.25 2.98
C GLY A 122 -6.62 1.00 2.19
N LEU A 123 -7.86 0.50 2.35
CA LEU A 123 -8.39 -0.59 1.53
C LEU A 123 -8.43 -0.21 0.03
N GLY A 124 -8.83 1.02 -0.30
CA GLY A 124 -8.76 1.54 -1.67
C GLY A 124 -7.33 1.51 -2.23
N ALA A 125 -6.36 2.00 -1.47
CA ALA A 125 -4.94 2.00 -1.83
C ALA A 125 -4.38 0.58 -2.03
N SER A 126 -4.77 -0.37 -1.17
CA SER A 126 -4.36 -1.78 -1.27
C SER A 126 -4.84 -2.46 -2.55
N LEU A 127 -6.01 -2.06 -3.06
CA LEU A 127 -6.54 -2.55 -4.34
C LEU A 127 -5.76 -2.00 -5.54
N MET A 128 -5.16 -0.82 -5.44
CA MET A 128 -4.47 -0.16 -6.57
C MET A 128 -3.02 -0.62 -6.74
N THR A 129 -2.27 -0.72 -5.66
CA THR A 129 -0.80 -0.86 -5.70
C THR A 129 -0.32 -2.14 -6.41
N PRO A 130 -0.81 -3.36 -6.10
CA PRO A 130 -0.38 -4.55 -6.81
C PRO A 130 -0.80 -4.54 -8.28
N GLN A 131 -1.96 -3.92 -8.59
CA GLN A 131 -2.45 -3.83 -9.95
C GLN A 131 -1.55 -2.94 -10.82
N THR A 132 -1.01 -1.88 -10.24
CA THR A 132 -0.07 -0.99 -10.94
C THR A 132 1.16 -1.76 -11.40
N MET A 133 1.80 -2.52 -10.50
CA MET A 133 2.96 -3.35 -10.85
C MET A 133 2.62 -4.44 -11.88
N SER A 134 1.49 -5.14 -11.68
CA SER A 134 1.03 -6.18 -12.59
C SER A 134 0.77 -5.63 -13.99
N LEU A 135 0.06 -4.51 -14.11
CA LEU A 135 -0.23 -3.85 -15.38
C LEU A 135 1.04 -3.37 -16.09
N ILE A 136 2.00 -2.78 -15.38
CA ILE A 136 3.30 -2.39 -15.97
C ILE A 136 3.99 -3.64 -16.55
N THR A 137 4.01 -4.74 -15.82
CA THR A 137 4.64 -5.97 -16.26
C THR A 137 3.96 -6.58 -17.49
N LEU A 138 2.64 -6.44 -17.61
CA LEU A 138 1.86 -6.93 -18.74
C LEU A 138 1.98 -6.03 -19.98
N MET A 139 2.04 -4.71 -19.78
CA MET A 139 2.05 -3.73 -20.88
C MET A 139 3.42 -3.56 -21.54
N PHE A 140 4.51 -3.74 -20.79
CA PHE A 140 5.86 -3.46 -21.31
C PHE A 140 6.63 -4.76 -21.62
N PRO A 141 7.30 -4.82 -22.77
CA PRO A 141 8.20 -5.94 -23.07
C PRO A 141 9.43 -5.91 -22.13
N PRO A 142 10.14 -7.04 -21.96
CA PRO A 142 11.26 -7.16 -21.01
C PRO A 142 12.31 -6.06 -21.08
N ASN A 143 12.64 -5.62 -22.28
CA ASN A 143 13.65 -4.56 -22.55
C ASN A 143 13.20 -3.16 -22.13
N ALA A 144 11.90 -2.89 -22.02
CA ALA A 144 11.36 -1.58 -21.64
C ALA A 144 10.81 -1.56 -20.18
N ARG A 145 10.67 -2.72 -19.54
CA ARG A 145 10.16 -2.81 -18.16
C ARG A 145 11.03 -2.07 -17.15
N GLY A 146 12.35 -2.14 -17.33
CA GLY A 146 13.28 -1.47 -16.43
C GLY A 146 13.01 0.03 -16.35
N VAL A 147 12.83 0.69 -17.48
CA VAL A 147 12.52 2.13 -17.54
C VAL A 147 11.15 2.43 -16.93
N ALA A 148 10.12 1.63 -17.24
CA ALA A 148 8.79 1.82 -16.68
C ALA A 148 8.77 1.64 -15.15
N MET A 149 9.49 0.64 -14.62
CA MET A 149 9.64 0.42 -13.18
C MET A 149 10.47 1.51 -12.50
N SER A 150 11.48 2.08 -13.19
CA SER A 150 12.24 3.22 -12.67
C SER A 150 11.37 4.46 -12.51
N ILE A 151 10.47 4.74 -13.47
CA ILE A 151 9.51 5.85 -13.36
C ILE A 151 8.56 5.62 -12.19
N TRP A 152 8.04 4.40 -12.07
CA TRP A 152 7.18 4.02 -10.96
C TRP A 152 7.91 4.17 -9.61
N GLY A 153 9.15 3.70 -9.49
CA GLY A 153 9.96 3.84 -8.28
C GLY A 153 10.33 5.30 -7.97
N ALA A 154 10.68 6.10 -8.99
CA ALA A 154 10.99 7.52 -8.83
C ALA A 154 9.78 8.31 -8.29
N THR A 155 8.56 7.86 -8.60
CA THR A 155 7.32 8.46 -8.08
C THR A 155 7.32 8.49 -6.55
N ALA A 156 7.87 7.47 -5.90
CA ALA A 156 7.95 7.42 -4.44
C ALA A 156 8.86 8.53 -3.87
N GLY A 157 10.02 8.76 -4.51
CA GLY A 157 10.93 9.83 -4.12
C GLY A 157 10.30 11.21 -4.31
N VAL A 158 9.61 11.44 -5.43
CA VAL A 158 8.92 12.71 -5.67
C VAL A 158 7.76 12.91 -4.69
N ALA A 159 6.98 11.88 -4.41
CA ALA A 159 5.85 11.97 -3.48
C ALA A 159 6.30 12.26 -2.05
N SER A 160 7.45 11.72 -1.60
CA SER A 160 8.00 11.99 -0.27
C SER A 160 8.43 13.45 -0.06
N LEU A 161 8.81 14.14 -1.13
CA LEU A 161 9.12 15.58 -1.11
C LEU A 161 7.86 16.44 -1.26
N VAL A 162 6.99 16.07 -2.20
CA VAL A 162 5.78 16.85 -2.50
C VAL A 162 4.77 16.78 -1.36
N GLY A 163 4.65 15.63 -0.67
CA GLY A 163 3.69 15.44 0.42
C GLY A 163 3.82 16.49 1.53
N PRO A 164 4.97 16.62 2.20
CA PRO A 164 5.17 17.61 3.24
C PRO A 164 5.00 19.06 2.75
N ILE A 165 5.51 19.39 1.57
CA ILE A 165 5.39 20.76 1.01
C ILE A 165 3.92 21.11 0.77
N LEU A 166 3.16 20.22 0.10
CA LEU A 166 1.72 20.44 -0.11
C LEU A 166 0.97 20.46 1.21
N GLY A 167 1.35 19.62 2.17
CA GLY A 167 0.73 19.57 3.48
C GLY A 167 0.85 20.89 4.22
N GLY A 168 2.06 21.43 4.31
CA GLY A 168 2.30 22.73 4.92
C GLY A 168 1.49 23.84 4.26
N VAL A 169 1.62 23.98 2.93
CA VAL A 169 0.89 25.03 2.18
C VAL A 169 -0.63 24.92 2.35
N LEU A 170 -1.21 23.71 2.30
CA LEU A 170 -2.66 23.52 2.41
C LEU A 170 -3.17 23.77 3.83
N VAL A 171 -2.42 23.35 4.85
CA VAL A 171 -2.79 23.55 6.25
C VAL A 171 -2.70 25.03 6.62
N ASP A 172 -1.62 25.70 6.22
CA ASP A 172 -1.39 27.11 6.55
C ASP A 172 -2.36 28.05 5.80
N ALA A 173 -2.61 27.79 4.51
CA ALA A 173 -3.44 28.66 3.68
C ALA A 173 -4.95 28.44 3.86
N LEU A 174 -5.36 27.23 4.25
CA LEU A 174 -6.78 26.83 4.31
C LEU A 174 -7.12 26.17 5.66
N ASN A 175 -7.08 24.85 5.72
CA ASN A 175 -7.20 24.03 6.91
C ASN A 175 -6.76 22.60 6.61
N TRP A 176 -6.67 21.75 7.66
CA TRP A 176 -6.21 20.38 7.53
C TRP A 176 -7.09 19.50 6.60
N SER A 177 -8.38 19.76 6.47
CA SER A 177 -9.29 18.97 5.62
C SER A 177 -8.88 19.01 4.14
N TRP A 178 -8.23 20.07 3.67
CA TRP A 178 -7.81 20.25 2.30
C TRP A 178 -6.73 19.27 1.85
N ILE A 179 -5.96 18.69 2.80
CA ILE A 179 -5.01 17.64 2.45
C ILE A 179 -5.71 16.38 1.88
N PHE A 180 -6.96 16.16 2.27
CA PHE A 180 -7.80 15.10 1.73
C PHE A 180 -8.57 15.55 0.48
N PHE A 181 -9.09 16.76 0.47
CA PHE A 181 -9.84 17.27 -0.68
C PHE A 181 -8.99 17.37 -1.94
N VAL A 182 -7.68 17.60 -1.85
CA VAL A 182 -6.77 17.60 -3.00
C VAL A 182 -6.75 16.26 -3.75
N ASN A 183 -7.03 15.16 -3.08
CA ASN A 183 -7.12 13.83 -3.70
C ASN A 183 -8.36 13.68 -4.61
N ILE A 184 -9.41 14.49 -4.43
CA ILE A 184 -10.66 14.36 -5.19
C ILE A 184 -10.44 14.70 -6.67
N PRO A 185 -9.95 15.90 -7.03
CA PRO A 185 -9.69 16.22 -8.43
C PRO A 185 -8.65 15.29 -9.05
N VAL A 186 -7.59 14.94 -8.31
CA VAL A 186 -6.55 14.01 -8.77
C VAL A 186 -7.13 12.62 -9.03
N GLY A 187 -7.97 12.11 -8.12
CA GLY A 187 -8.63 10.82 -8.26
C GLY A 187 -9.61 10.77 -9.43
N LEU A 188 -10.40 11.82 -9.65
CA LEU A 188 -11.32 11.91 -10.79
C LEU A 188 -10.54 11.93 -12.12
N VAL A 189 -9.49 12.73 -12.22
CA VAL A 189 -8.61 12.75 -13.39
C VAL A 189 -7.95 11.38 -13.59
N GLY A 190 -7.44 10.78 -12.51
CA GLY A 190 -6.82 9.45 -12.53
C GLY A 190 -7.79 8.36 -13.00
N LEU A 191 -9.05 8.36 -12.51
CA LEU A 191 -10.11 7.45 -12.96
C LEU A 191 -10.39 7.61 -14.46
N PHE A 192 -10.53 8.84 -14.93
CA PHE A 192 -10.76 9.12 -16.35
C PHE A 192 -9.59 8.64 -17.21
N LEU A 193 -8.35 8.95 -16.81
CA LEU A 193 -7.15 8.53 -17.54
C LEU A 193 -6.99 7.02 -17.53
N ALA A 194 -7.23 6.35 -16.40
CA ALA A 194 -7.16 4.90 -16.31
C ALA A 194 -8.23 4.22 -17.15
N TRP A 195 -9.45 4.72 -17.09
CA TRP A 195 -10.55 4.23 -17.94
C TRP A 195 -10.21 4.30 -19.42
N ARG A 196 -9.64 5.42 -19.87
CA ARG A 196 -9.32 5.67 -21.27
C ARG A 196 -8.08 4.90 -21.77
N ASN A 197 -7.00 4.90 -21.00
CA ASN A 197 -5.67 4.50 -21.48
C ASN A 197 -5.27 3.08 -21.05
N VAL A 198 -5.73 2.60 -19.89
CA VAL A 198 -5.31 1.29 -19.36
C VAL A 198 -6.05 0.18 -20.11
N PRO A 199 -5.34 -0.78 -20.71
CA PRO A 199 -5.96 -1.88 -21.45
C PRO A 199 -6.61 -2.90 -20.50
N VAL A 200 -7.55 -3.68 -21.05
CA VAL A 200 -8.12 -4.85 -20.39
C VAL A 200 -7.38 -6.09 -20.86
N PHE A 201 -6.79 -6.83 -19.93
CA PHE A 201 -6.17 -8.11 -20.19
C PHE A 201 -7.14 -9.28 -19.93
N GLU A 202 -6.84 -10.44 -20.48
CA GLU A 202 -7.61 -11.64 -20.19
C GLU A 202 -7.41 -12.10 -18.75
N GLN A 203 -8.51 -12.39 -18.09
CA GLN A 203 -8.51 -12.90 -16.73
C GLN A 203 -8.20 -14.39 -16.74
N LYS A 204 -7.37 -14.84 -15.82
CA LYS A 204 -7.14 -16.27 -15.58
C LYS A 204 -8.12 -16.75 -14.54
N LYS A 205 -8.82 -17.84 -14.83
CA LYS A 205 -9.67 -18.51 -13.84
C LYS A 205 -8.79 -19.30 -12.88
N HIS A 206 -8.31 -18.64 -11.85
CA HIS A 206 -7.55 -19.26 -10.77
C HIS A 206 -8.47 -19.69 -9.62
N SER A 207 -8.14 -20.80 -8.98
CA SER A 207 -8.78 -21.18 -7.71
C SER A 207 -8.32 -20.22 -6.62
N PHE A 208 -9.18 -19.91 -5.66
CA PHE A 208 -8.89 -18.96 -4.60
C PHE A 208 -8.52 -19.72 -3.31
N ASP A 209 -7.34 -19.44 -2.78
CA ASP A 209 -6.85 -20.04 -1.55
C ASP A 209 -7.37 -19.26 -0.32
N TRP A 210 -8.64 -19.54 0.05
CA TRP A 210 -9.28 -18.86 1.18
C TRP A 210 -8.55 -19.03 2.50
N LEU A 211 -7.98 -20.20 2.76
CA LEU A 211 -7.25 -20.44 4.00
C LEU A 211 -5.95 -19.65 4.03
N GLY A 212 -5.20 -19.65 2.93
CA GLY A 212 -4.01 -18.80 2.80
C GLY A 212 -4.31 -17.32 2.94
N VAL A 213 -5.44 -16.84 2.39
CA VAL A 213 -5.92 -15.46 2.57
C VAL A 213 -6.14 -15.13 4.04
N VAL A 214 -6.88 -15.96 4.77
CA VAL A 214 -7.18 -15.71 6.19
C VAL A 214 -5.90 -15.76 7.03
N LEU A 215 -5.05 -16.75 6.83
CA LEU A 215 -3.79 -16.87 7.57
C LEU A 215 -2.85 -15.70 7.31
N SER A 216 -2.70 -15.28 6.05
CA SER A 216 -1.84 -14.13 5.72
C SER A 216 -2.41 -12.82 6.29
N ALA A 217 -3.72 -12.59 6.19
CA ALA A 217 -4.36 -11.39 6.70
C ALA A 217 -4.27 -11.31 8.23
N VAL A 218 -4.62 -12.38 8.93
CA VAL A 218 -4.56 -12.43 10.41
C VAL A 218 -3.11 -12.31 10.89
N GLY A 219 -2.19 -13.06 10.28
CA GLY A 219 -0.79 -13.02 10.68
C GLY A 219 -0.13 -11.66 10.44
N LEU A 220 -0.35 -11.05 9.28
CA LEU A 220 0.14 -9.69 8.99
C LEU A 220 -0.53 -8.65 9.91
N PHE A 221 -1.84 -8.75 10.13
CA PHE A 221 -2.53 -7.83 11.03
C PHE A 221 -1.94 -7.88 12.44
N LEU A 222 -1.82 -9.06 13.03
CA LEU A 222 -1.28 -9.21 14.39
C LEU A 222 0.16 -8.72 14.49
N LEU A 223 0.99 -9.04 13.50
CA LEU A 223 2.39 -8.63 13.49
C LEU A 223 2.54 -7.12 13.35
N VAL A 224 1.90 -6.52 12.33
CA VAL A 224 2.01 -5.09 12.05
C VAL A 224 1.36 -4.27 13.16
N PHE A 225 0.19 -4.67 13.64
CA PHE A 225 -0.49 -4.03 14.75
C PHE A 225 0.35 -4.08 16.03
N GLY A 226 0.91 -5.25 16.38
CA GLY A 226 1.78 -5.38 17.55
C GLY A 226 3.03 -4.48 17.45
N ILE A 227 3.66 -4.38 16.28
CA ILE A 227 4.81 -3.49 16.08
C ILE A 227 4.41 -2.01 16.19
N GLN A 228 3.27 -1.61 15.59
CA GLN A 228 2.78 -0.22 15.64
C GLN A 228 2.46 0.24 17.05
N GLU A 229 1.81 -0.62 17.82
CA GLU A 229 1.41 -0.30 19.20
C GLU A 229 2.56 -0.45 20.22
N GLY A 230 3.71 -0.96 19.77
CA GLY A 230 4.88 -1.17 20.63
C GLY A 230 5.27 0.07 21.45
N ALA A 231 5.41 1.21 20.78
CA ALA A 231 5.78 2.46 21.46
C ALA A 231 4.65 3.04 22.33
N THR A 232 3.39 2.85 21.95
CA THR A 232 2.22 3.34 22.68
C THR A 232 2.06 2.65 24.03
N TYR A 233 2.38 1.36 24.10
CA TYR A 233 2.24 0.52 25.32
C TYR A 233 3.58 0.12 25.94
N ASP A 234 4.66 0.85 25.66
CA ASP A 234 6.02 0.55 26.17
C ASP A 234 6.40 -0.93 26.01
N TRP A 235 6.01 -1.55 24.89
CA TRP A 235 6.17 -2.98 24.60
C TRP A 235 5.52 -3.93 25.62
N GLY A 236 4.65 -3.40 26.47
CA GLY A 236 3.98 -4.10 27.56
C GLY A 236 2.57 -4.64 27.23
N THR A 237 1.70 -4.54 28.21
CA THR A 237 0.32 -5.05 28.15
C THR A 237 -0.61 -4.01 27.55
N ILE A 238 -1.39 -4.42 26.53
CA ILE A 238 -2.42 -3.58 25.88
C ILE A 238 -3.72 -3.62 26.69
N THR A 239 -4.10 -4.81 27.15
CA THR A 239 -5.27 -5.00 28.01
C THR A 239 -5.07 -6.22 28.91
N ASP A 240 -5.52 -6.10 30.16
CA ASP A 240 -5.44 -7.18 31.13
C ASP A 240 -6.55 -8.23 30.95
N SER A 241 -7.60 -7.90 30.21
CA SER A 241 -8.72 -8.81 29.94
C SER A 241 -9.30 -8.59 28.56
N PHE A 242 -8.95 -9.45 27.62
CA PHE A 242 -9.53 -9.43 26.27
C PHE A 242 -10.98 -9.91 26.30
N MET A 243 -11.93 -9.05 25.92
CA MET A 243 -13.37 -9.34 25.88
C MET A 243 -13.92 -9.96 27.18
N GLY A 244 -13.35 -9.63 28.34
CA GLY A 244 -13.79 -10.19 29.63
C GLY A 244 -13.34 -11.63 29.92
N THR A 245 -12.43 -12.18 29.11
CA THR A 245 -11.92 -13.56 29.26
C THR A 245 -10.84 -13.71 30.32
N GLY A 246 -10.33 -12.61 30.90
CA GLY A 246 -9.18 -12.64 31.81
C GLY A 246 -7.84 -12.95 31.13
N ILE A 247 -7.79 -13.00 29.79
CA ILE A 247 -6.55 -13.19 29.04
C ILE A 247 -5.92 -11.82 28.79
N ALA A 248 -4.73 -11.60 29.35
CA ALA A 248 -3.95 -10.40 29.07
C ALA A 248 -3.40 -10.44 27.64
N VAL A 249 -3.60 -9.36 26.89
CA VAL A 249 -3.00 -9.19 25.57
C VAL A 249 -1.84 -8.22 25.67
N SER A 250 -0.64 -8.70 25.34
CA SER A 250 0.57 -7.88 25.30
C SER A 250 1.04 -7.66 23.86
N VAL A 251 1.80 -6.61 23.65
CA VAL A 251 2.44 -6.31 22.36
C VAL A 251 3.26 -7.51 21.87
N TRP A 252 4.11 -8.07 22.74
CA TRP A 252 4.90 -9.26 22.40
C TRP A 252 4.04 -10.48 22.12
N GLY A 253 2.93 -10.64 22.84
CA GLY A 253 1.96 -11.72 22.57
C GLY A 253 1.38 -11.61 21.15
N LEU A 254 1.01 -10.41 20.71
CA LEU A 254 0.52 -10.18 19.34
C LEU A 254 1.59 -10.44 18.28
N ILE A 255 2.80 -9.96 18.49
CA ILE A 255 3.93 -10.17 17.55
C ILE A 255 4.21 -11.67 17.41
N ILE A 256 4.33 -12.40 18.53
CA ILE A 256 4.60 -13.84 18.52
C ILE A 256 3.45 -14.60 17.85
N ALA A 257 2.19 -14.26 18.20
CA ALA A 257 1.02 -14.85 17.56
C ALA A 257 1.00 -14.59 16.05
N GLY A 258 1.32 -13.35 15.64
CA GLY A 258 1.45 -12.98 14.23
C GLY A 258 2.50 -13.80 13.49
N ILE A 259 3.70 -13.95 14.08
CA ILE A 259 4.77 -14.79 13.54
C ILE A 259 4.34 -16.26 13.45
N MET A 260 3.68 -16.81 14.47
CA MET A 260 3.18 -18.18 14.44
C MET A 260 2.14 -18.40 13.33
N VAL A 261 1.20 -17.48 13.18
CA VAL A 261 0.18 -17.56 12.12
C VAL A 261 0.82 -17.43 10.74
N LEU A 262 1.83 -16.57 10.57
CA LEU A 262 2.59 -16.47 9.30
C LEU A 262 3.42 -17.73 9.03
N ALA A 263 3.97 -18.37 10.07
CA ALA A 263 4.64 -19.66 9.91
C ALA A 263 3.66 -20.77 9.48
N LEU A 264 2.45 -20.78 10.04
CA LEU A 264 1.36 -21.66 9.58
C LEU A 264 0.94 -21.34 8.14
N PHE A 265 0.88 -20.06 7.77
CA PHE A 265 0.65 -19.64 6.39
C PHE A 265 1.70 -20.21 5.44
N ILE A 266 2.99 -20.07 5.76
CA ILE A 266 4.10 -20.60 4.94
C ILE A 266 3.99 -22.13 4.85
N GLY A 267 3.73 -22.81 5.97
CA GLY A 267 3.51 -24.26 5.99
C GLY A 267 2.33 -24.68 5.10
N TRP A 268 1.22 -23.93 5.16
CA TRP A 268 0.07 -24.16 4.29
C TRP A 268 0.43 -23.97 2.81
N GLN A 269 1.15 -22.90 2.46
CA GLN A 269 1.58 -22.65 1.08
C GLN A 269 2.49 -23.78 0.53
N ALA A 270 3.27 -24.44 1.40
CA ALA A 270 4.14 -25.55 1.02
C ALA A 270 3.37 -26.83 0.66
N ILE A 271 2.24 -27.08 1.34
CA ILE A 271 1.46 -28.31 1.19
C ILE A 271 0.18 -28.14 0.36
N ASN A 272 -0.19 -26.88 0.02
CA ASN A 272 -1.40 -26.59 -0.74
C ASN A 272 -1.31 -27.17 -2.16
N PRO A 273 -2.11 -28.22 -2.51
CA PRO A 273 -2.03 -28.86 -3.82
C PRO A 273 -2.66 -28.03 -4.94
N ARG A 274 -3.35 -26.96 -4.59
CA ARG A 274 -3.99 -26.03 -5.54
C ARG A 274 -3.05 -24.88 -5.85
N GLU A 275 -3.58 -23.74 -6.21
CA GLU A 275 -2.80 -22.54 -6.54
C GLU A 275 -2.47 -21.74 -5.26
N PRO A 276 -1.24 -21.86 -4.70
CA PRO A 276 -0.86 -21.12 -3.50
C PRO A 276 -0.83 -19.62 -3.78
N LEU A 277 -1.14 -18.79 -2.76
CA LEU A 277 -1.03 -17.32 -2.85
C LEU A 277 0.40 -16.89 -3.19
N VAL A 278 1.38 -17.55 -2.57
CA VAL A 278 2.80 -17.32 -2.80
C VAL A 278 3.44 -18.65 -3.18
N PRO A 279 3.76 -18.89 -4.46
CA PRO A 279 4.48 -20.09 -4.85
C PRO A 279 5.89 -20.10 -4.26
N LEU A 280 6.14 -20.96 -3.25
CA LEU A 280 7.42 -21.03 -2.57
C LEU A 280 8.58 -21.42 -3.50
N SER A 281 8.29 -22.05 -4.64
CA SER A 281 9.27 -22.37 -5.68
C SER A 281 9.99 -21.14 -6.24
N LEU A 282 9.39 -19.93 -6.14
CA LEU A 282 10.03 -18.69 -6.56
C LEU A 282 11.29 -18.39 -5.71
N PHE A 283 11.28 -18.76 -4.44
CA PHE A 283 12.41 -18.55 -3.53
C PHE A 283 13.57 -19.52 -3.76
N SER A 284 13.36 -20.56 -4.57
CA SER A 284 14.44 -21.44 -5.03
C SER A 284 15.32 -20.77 -6.09
N ASP A 285 14.81 -19.73 -6.78
CA ASP A 285 15.63 -18.91 -7.66
C ASP A 285 16.46 -17.92 -6.83
N ARG A 286 17.80 -18.03 -6.96
CA ARG A 286 18.74 -17.19 -6.23
C ARG A 286 18.56 -15.71 -6.54
N ASN A 287 18.33 -15.36 -7.81
CA ASN A 287 18.19 -13.98 -8.21
C ASN A 287 16.91 -13.37 -7.61
N PHE A 288 15.81 -14.13 -7.61
CA PHE A 288 14.57 -13.70 -6.97
C PHE A 288 14.76 -13.45 -5.48
N SER A 289 15.34 -14.40 -4.75
CA SER A 289 15.55 -14.30 -3.30
C SER A 289 16.50 -13.16 -2.92
N VAL A 290 17.65 -13.04 -3.60
CA VAL A 290 18.62 -11.95 -3.35
C VAL A 290 18.01 -10.59 -3.68
N SER A 291 17.25 -10.46 -4.78
CA SER A 291 16.61 -9.20 -5.14
C SER A 291 15.57 -8.78 -4.12
N ASN A 292 14.78 -9.72 -3.58
CA ASN A 292 13.81 -9.41 -2.52
C ASN A 292 14.49 -8.92 -1.24
N VAL A 293 15.57 -9.58 -0.81
CA VAL A 293 16.35 -9.14 0.35
C VAL A 293 16.95 -7.75 0.12
N ALA A 294 17.52 -7.52 -1.07
CA ALA A 294 18.12 -6.23 -1.40
C ALA A 294 17.08 -5.09 -1.41
N ILE A 295 15.90 -5.29 -2.03
CA ILE A 295 14.82 -4.31 -2.06
C ILE A 295 14.29 -4.04 -0.65
N SER A 296 14.12 -5.09 0.17
CA SER A 296 13.68 -4.94 1.56
C SER A 296 14.69 -4.15 2.39
N ALA A 297 15.98 -4.44 2.26
CA ALA A 297 17.05 -3.71 2.94
C ALA A 297 17.08 -2.24 2.51
N MET A 298 16.97 -1.95 1.21
CA MET A 298 16.89 -0.58 0.70
C MET A 298 15.67 0.16 1.25
N GLY A 299 14.52 -0.48 1.33
CA GLY A 299 13.30 0.10 1.90
C GLY A 299 13.48 0.47 3.38
N VAL A 300 14.05 -0.44 4.17
CA VAL A 300 14.35 -0.19 5.59
C VAL A 300 15.31 1.00 5.74
N VAL A 301 16.42 1.03 4.97
CA VAL A 301 17.39 2.13 5.02
C VAL A 301 16.74 3.46 4.64
N ALA A 302 15.98 3.50 3.55
CA ALA A 302 15.35 4.73 3.07
C ALA A 302 14.37 5.33 4.09
N ILE A 303 13.55 4.49 4.74
CA ILE A 303 12.57 4.95 5.74
C ILE A 303 13.27 5.30 7.06
N SER A 304 14.21 4.46 7.53
CA SER A 304 14.89 4.66 8.82
C SER A 304 15.82 5.87 8.83
N MET A 305 16.33 6.29 7.68
CA MET A 305 17.24 7.43 7.59
C MET A 305 16.51 8.78 7.63
N ALA A 306 15.29 8.85 7.14
CA ALA A 306 14.55 10.12 7.01
C ALA A 306 14.32 10.80 8.36
N PHE A 307 13.82 10.09 9.35
CA PHE A 307 13.48 10.65 10.67
C PHE A 307 14.70 11.14 11.46
N PRO A 308 15.78 10.34 11.70
CA PRO A 308 16.97 10.81 12.38
C PRO A 308 17.67 11.97 11.66
N LEU A 309 17.68 11.96 10.33
CA LEU A 309 18.26 13.05 9.55
C LEU A 309 17.49 14.36 9.73
N THR A 310 16.17 14.31 9.72
CA THR A 310 15.33 15.50 9.98
C THR A 310 15.57 16.05 11.38
N LEU A 311 15.60 15.19 12.41
CA LEU A 311 15.90 15.61 13.77
C LEU A 311 17.30 16.22 13.90
N TYR A 312 18.31 15.64 13.27
CA TYR A 312 19.68 16.19 13.27
C TYR A 312 19.72 17.59 12.64
N LEU A 313 19.11 17.76 11.46
CA LEU A 313 19.08 19.03 10.75
C LEU A 313 18.34 20.11 11.54
N GLN A 314 17.23 19.77 12.20
CA GLN A 314 16.44 20.73 12.98
C GLN A 314 17.06 21.02 14.35
N GLN A 315 17.50 20.00 15.10
CA GLN A 315 17.93 20.17 16.49
C GLN A 315 19.42 20.51 16.62
N VAL A 316 20.26 20.05 15.70
CA VAL A 316 21.72 20.27 15.76
C VAL A 316 22.15 21.41 14.84
N GLU A 317 21.66 21.41 13.60
CA GLU A 317 22.02 22.45 12.62
C GLU A 317 21.10 23.69 12.69
N GLY A 318 19.98 23.63 13.45
CA GLY A 318 19.07 24.74 13.63
C GLY A 318 18.32 25.17 12.37
N LEU A 319 18.16 24.25 11.40
CA LEU A 319 17.43 24.54 10.17
C LEU A 319 15.92 24.49 10.44
N ASP A 320 15.21 25.46 9.90
CA ASP A 320 13.74 25.44 9.91
C ASP A 320 13.21 24.29 9.06
N PRO A 321 12.03 23.72 9.40
CA PRO A 321 11.42 22.58 8.70
C PRO A 321 11.12 22.85 7.24
#